data_c931d5be19a01c3c4c01aab7ae7b386a
#
_entry.id   c931d5be19a01c3c4c01aab7ae7b386a
#
_cell.length_a   1.000
_cell.length_b   1.000
_cell.length_c   1.000
_cell.angle_alpha   90.00
_cell.angle_beta   90.00
_cell.angle_gamma   90.00
#
_symmetry.space_group_name_H-M   'P 1'
#
loop_
_entity.id
_entity.type
_entity.pdbx_description
1 polymer ?
#
loop_
_entity_poly.entity_id
_entity_poly.type
_entity_poly.pdbx_seq_one_letter_code
_entity_poly.pdbx_strand_id
1 'polypeptide(L)'
;MLVGIVGKPNVGKSTFFKAATLAEAEIANYPFVTIKPNEGVAYLKVPDVAKEFGKTSNPRSGYVLKQFRFIPFKLIDVAGLVPGAHEGKGMGNQFLDDLRQADVLIHVIDLSGSTNEKGESAALGSYDPAEDVKFLETELDLWYLGILNKGWQKFARTVIQEKQDICIALALQLSGLHVTENMVIEAIEELQLNKEKPHYWQEENLKSLAALLRKKTKPMIIAGNKMDLPPASEKLQSLKQQFPNYVFIGCSAEGELALREASKAALIEYIPGENNFTILKEVNLNEKQKQALSFIKTAILGRFGQTGVQQILNAAVFELLRYMAVFPGGANKLEDKDGHTLPDCFLMPPESTALDFAYKIHTDLGQNFIRAIDVRTKRAVGKDHPLKQLDIFEIVAGR
;
A
#
# COMPACT_ATOMS: atom_id res chain seq x y z
N MET A 1 2.97 2.39 -8.76
CA MET A 1 2.30 2.31 -7.45
C MET A 1 3.30 2.65 -6.37
N LEU A 2 2.92 3.54 -5.46
CA LEU A 2 3.71 4.01 -4.32
C LEU A 2 2.86 3.91 -3.04
N VAL A 3 3.37 3.25 -2.02
CA VAL A 3 2.70 3.14 -0.72
C VAL A 3 3.39 4.08 0.26
N GLY A 4 2.62 4.93 0.96
CA GLY A 4 3.14 5.87 1.96
C GLY A 4 2.93 5.35 3.38
N ILE A 5 3.97 5.37 4.21
CA ILE A 5 3.84 5.12 5.65
C ILE A 5 3.71 6.46 6.36
N VAL A 6 2.68 6.63 7.15
CA VAL A 6 2.38 7.86 7.90
C VAL A 6 2.13 7.56 9.37
N GLY A 7 2.19 8.59 10.21
CA GLY A 7 1.91 8.51 11.64
C GLY A 7 2.77 9.48 12.44
N LYS A 8 2.44 9.68 13.71
CA LYS A 8 3.21 10.57 14.61
C LYS A 8 4.61 10.02 14.93
N PRO A 9 5.52 10.82 15.52
CA PRO A 9 6.81 10.32 15.96
C PRO A 9 6.67 9.16 16.97
N ASN A 10 7.67 8.28 17.01
CA ASN A 10 7.84 7.18 17.99
C ASN A 10 6.75 6.09 18.05
N VAL A 11 5.81 6.06 17.11
CA VAL A 11 4.85 4.92 16.96
C VAL A 11 5.48 3.69 16.30
N GLY A 12 6.72 3.81 15.80
CA GLY A 12 7.45 2.72 15.15
C GLY A 12 7.40 2.74 13.62
N LYS A 13 7.12 3.89 12.97
CA LYS A 13 7.14 4.03 11.51
C LYS A 13 8.44 3.57 10.87
N SER A 14 9.58 4.11 11.33
CA SER A 14 10.89 3.76 10.76
C SER A 14 11.29 2.32 11.03
N THR A 15 10.82 1.72 12.14
CA THR A 15 10.96 0.29 12.40
C THR A 15 10.13 -0.53 11.43
N PHE A 16 8.88 -0.13 11.19
CA PHE A 16 8.00 -0.76 10.20
C PHE A 16 8.61 -0.65 8.79
N PHE A 17 9.08 0.52 8.40
CA PHE A 17 9.74 0.74 7.11
C PHE A 17 10.97 -0.17 6.94
N LYS A 18 11.87 -0.21 7.95
CA LYS A 18 13.03 -1.11 7.93
C LYS A 18 12.61 -2.57 7.82
N ALA A 19 11.66 -3.01 8.65
CA ALA A 19 11.14 -4.37 8.59
C ALA A 19 10.55 -4.72 7.22
N ALA A 20 9.79 -3.79 6.60
CA ALA A 20 9.18 -4.01 5.30
C ALA A 20 10.17 -4.03 4.13
N THR A 21 11.27 -3.27 4.23
CA THR A 21 12.25 -3.10 3.14
C THR A 21 13.49 -4.00 3.28
N LEU A 22 13.71 -4.60 4.45
CA LEU A 22 14.83 -5.53 4.66
C LEU A 22 14.58 -6.83 3.91
N ALA A 23 15.38 -7.11 2.89
CA ALA A 23 15.33 -8.33 2.13
C ALA A 23 16.54 -9.22 2.43
N GLU A 24 16.37 -10.56 2.30
CA GLU A 24 17.40 -11.55 2.62
C GLU A 24 18.55 -11.61 1.61
N ALA A 25 18.25 -11.33 0.35
CA ALA A 25 19.23 -11.32 -0.72
C ALA A 25 19.71 -9.90 -1.02
N GLU A 26 20.94 -9.75 -1.53
CA GLU A 26 21.38 -8.56 -2.25
C GLU A 26 20.48 -8.41 -3.47
N ILE A 27 19.29 -7.83 -3.27
CA ILE A 27 18.30 -7.82 -4.31
C ILE A 27 18.61 -6.69 -5.22
N ALA A 28 19.31 -7.20 -6.11
CA ALA A 28 19.38 -6.78 -7.46
C ALA A 28 18.03 -6.34 -7.99
N ASN A 29 18.07 -5.18 -8.62
CA ASN A 29 17.29 -4.90 -9.81
C ASN A 29 15.77 -4.73 -9.59
N TYR A 30 15.41 -3.74 -8.77
CA TYR A 30 14.22 -2.99 -9.11
C TYR A 30 14.64 -2.07 -10.28
N PRO A 31 14.22 -2.35 -11.52
CA PRO A 31 14.73 -1.64 -12.67
C PRO A 31 14.34 -0.16 -12.60
N PHE A 32 15.33 0.73 -12.82
CA PHE A 32 15.16 2.16 -13.06
C PHE A 32 14.77 3.07 -11.88
N VAL A 33 15.20 2.80 -10.63
CA VAL A 33 14.87 3.68 -9.52
C VAL A 33 16.11 4.19 -8.79
N THR A 34 16.33 5.49 -8.87
CA THR A 34 17.13 6.21 -7.88
C THR A 34 16.31 6.25 -6.59
N ILE A 35 16.77 5.55 -5.55
CA ILE A 35 16.11 5.53 -4.23
C ILE A 35 16.49 6.82 -3.50
N LYS A 36 15.50 7.63 -3.14
CA LYS A 36 15.70 8.78 -2.27
C LYS A 36 15.88 8.32 -0.81
N PRO A 37 16.40 9.16 0.10
CA PRO A 37 16.72 8.75 1.48
C PRO A 37 15.57 8.15 2.28
N ASN A 38 14.32 8.50 1.96
CA ASN A 38 13.10 8.02 2.61
C ASN A 38 12.27 7.06 1.75
N GLU A 39 12.80 6.62 0.61
CA GLU A 39 12.19 5.61 -0.27
C GLU A 39 12.86 4.25 -0.08
N GLY A 40 12.11 3.16 -0.26
CA GLY A 40 12.61 1.81 -0.21
C GLY A 40 11.79 0.88 -1.09
N VAL A 41 12.28 -0.34 -1.24
CA VAL A 41 11.57 -1.43 -1.94
C VAL A 41 11.04 -2.39 -0.91
N ALA A 42 9.72 -2.54 -0.84
CA ALA A 42 9.04 -3.57 -0.08
C ALA A 42 8.48 -4.65 -1.01
N TYR A 43 7.98 -5.73 -0.44
CA TYR A 43 7.59 -6.90 -1.23
C TYR A 43 6.19 -7.40 -0.86
N LEU A 44 5.38 -7.68 -1.87
CA LEU A 44 4.10 -8.36 -1.73
C LEU A 44 4.31 -9.86 -1.82
N LYS A 45 3.77 -10.60 -0.88
CA LYS A 45 3.83 -12.06 -0.83
C LYS A 45 2.64 -12.66 -1.55
N VAL A 46 2.90 -13.49 -2.56
CA VAL A 46 1.89 -14.28 -3.27
C VAL A 46 2.36 -15.73 -3.41
N PRO A 47 1.47 -16.70 -3.65
CA PRO A 47 1.88 -18.03 -4.07
C PRO A 47 2.72 -17.97 -5.35
N ASP A 48 3.76 -18.79 -5.45
CA ASP A 48 4.50 -18.94 -6.70
C ASP A 48 3.70 -19.81 -7.68
N VAL A 49 3.01 -19.16 -8.62
CA VAL A 49 2.12 -19.82 -9.59
C VAL A 49 2.84 -20.82 -10.51
N ALA A 50 4.18 -20.74 -10.65
CA ALA A 50 4.94 -21.74 -11.39
C ALA A 50 4.88 -23.12 -10.73
N LYS A 51 4.63 -23.19 -9.43
CA LYS A 51 4.46 -24.47 -8.70
C LYS A 51 3.29 -25.29 -9.19
N GLU A 52 2.23 -24.67 -9.71
CA GLU A 52 1.09 -25.36 -10.33
C GLU A 52 1.51 -26.22 -11.54
N PHE A 53 2.64 -25.87 -12.17
CA PHE A 53 3.22 -26.53 -13.32
C PHE A 53 4.47 -27.35 -13.00
N GLY A 54 4.71 -27.64 -11.71
CA GLY A 54 5.87 -28.38 -11.24
C GLY A 54 7.21 -27.62 -11.36
N LYS A 55 7.16 -26.29 -11.53
CA LYS A 55 8.33 -25.43 -11.70
C LYS A 55 8.48 -24.45 -10.52
N THR A 56 9.58 -23.71 -10.52
CA THR A 56 9.81 -22.59 -9.62
C THR A 56 10.08 -21.36 -10.46
N SER A 57 9.45 -20.24 -10.14
CA SER A 57 9.73 -18.97 -10.83
C SER A 57 11.18 -18.55 -10.64
N ASN A 58 11.76 -17.95 -11.70
CA ASN A 58 13.06 -17.30 -11.66
C ASN A 58 12.90 -15.81 -11.98
N PRO A 59 12.51 -14.98 -10.99
CA PRO A 59 12.15 -13.59 -11.22
C PRO A 59 13.35 -12.70 -11.56
N ARG A 60 13.20 -11.79 -12.55
CA ARG A 60 14.14 -10.71 -12.82
C ARG A 60 14.11 -9.65 -11.73
N SER A 61 12.96 -9.47 -11.09
CA SER A 61 12.79 -8.54 -9.97
C SER A 61 12.00 -9.21 -8.84
N GLY A 62 12.41 -8.94 -7.59
CA GLY A 62 11.93 -9.67 -6.43
C GLY A 62 12.61 -11.03 -6.30
N TYR A 63 11.98 -11.94 -5.56
CA TYR A 63 12.56 -13.26 -5.26
C TYR A 63 11.49 -14.31 -4.99
N VAL A 64 11.91 -15.57 -4.97
CA VAL A 64 11.08 -16.70 -4.55
C VAL A 64 11.68 -17.29 -3.27
N LEU A 65 10.82 -17.54 -2.29
CA LEU A 65 11.19 -18.23 -1.06
C LEU A 65 10.21 -19.38 -0.84
N LYS A 66 10.68 -20.61 -1.01
CA LYS A 66 9.89 -21.86 -0.99
C LYS A 66 8.72 -21.83 -1.99
N GLN A 67 7.48 -21.75 -1.50
CA GLN A 67 6.26 -21.72 -2.31
C GLN A 67 5.72 -20.31 -2.57
N PHE A 68 6.44 -19.29 -2.17
CA PHE A 68 6.00 -17.91 -2.29
C PHE A 68 6.90 -17.09 -3.19
N ARG A 69 6.27 -16.23 -3.99
CA ARG A 69 6.94 -15.18 -4.74
C ARG A 69 6.74 -13.83 -4.04
N PHE A 70 7.81 -13.07 -3.98
CA PHE A 70 7.85 -11.74 -3.40
C PHE A 70 8.01 -10.70 -4.51
N ILE A 71 6.95 -9.91 -4.74
CA ILE A 71 6.84 -8.95 -5.83
C ILE A 71 7.22 -7.57 -5.29
N PRO A 72 8.23 -6.90 -5.87
CA PRO A 72 8.70 -5.62 -5.38
C PRO A 72 7.72 -4.48 -5.70
N PHE A 73 7.61 -3.52 -4.77
CA PHE A 73 6.93 -2.26 -4.96
C PHE A 73 7.60 -1.13 -4.16
N LYS A 74 7.28 0.11 -4.50
CA LYS A 74 7.86 1.27 -3.82
C LYS A 74 7.14 1.58 -2.51
N LEU A 75 7.92 1.82 -1.47
CA LEU A 75 7.48 2.25 -0.15
C LEU A 75 8.20 3.55 0.22
N ILE A 76 7.49 4.52 0.78
CA ILE A 76 8.06 5.77 1.25
C ILE A 76 7.74 5.98 2.74
N ASP A 77 8.77 6.30 3.54
CA ASP A 77 8.60 6.75 4.93
C ASP A 77 8.32 8.26 4.89
N VAL A 78 7.05 8.61 5.00
CA VAL A 78 6.61 10.01 4.98
C VAL A 78 6.97 10.67 6.30
N ALA A 79 7.49 11.90 6.24
CA ALA A 79 7.87 12.66 7.44
C ALA A 79 6.77 12.65 8.50
N GLY A 80 7.16 12.65 9.77
CA GLY A 80 6.21 12.58 10.88
C GLY A 80 5.18 13.71 10.84
N LEU A 81 3.92 13.35 10.97
CA LEU A 81 2.81 14.30 11.01
C LEU A 81 2.88 15.15 12.29
N VAL A 82 2.81 16.46 12.11
CA VAL A 82 2.75 17.42 13.21
C VAL A 82 1.50 18.29 13.05
N PRO A 83 0.88 18.78 14.14
CA PRO A 83 -0.28 19.66 14.07
C PRO A 83 -0.02 20.91 13.23
N GLY A 84 -0.96 21.22 12.32
CA GLY A 84 -0.86 22.33 11.38
C GLY A 84 0.00 22.03 10.14
N ALA A 85 0.24 20.75 9.83
CA ALA A 85 0.95 20.34 8.62
C ALA A 85 0.23 20.82 7.35
N HIS A 86 -1.11 20.88 7.37
CA HIS A 86 -1.93 21.42 6.27
C HIS A 86 -1.68 22.91 5.98
N GLU A 87 -1.17 23.68 6.96
CA GLU A 87 -0.75 25.08 6.80
C GLU A 87 0.74 25.22 6.42
N GLY A 88 1.45 24.12 6.21
CA GLY A 88 2.89 24.11 5.90
C GLY A 88 3.80 24.32 7.10
N LYS A 89 3.30 24.19 8.35
CA LYS A 89 4.12 24.30 9.57
C LYS A 89 5.12 23.14 9.67
N GLY A 90 6.31 23.44 10.14
CA GLY A 90 7.40 22.46 10.26
C GLY A 90 7.82 21.91 8.91
N MET A 91 7.86 20.57 8.78
CA MET A 91 8.12 19.86 7.51
C MET A 91 6.83 19.61 6.70
N GLY A 92 5.73 20.34 6.98
CA GLY A 92 4.41 20.11 6.39
C GLY A 92 4.39 20.12 4.85
N ASN A 93 5.16 21.01 4.21
CA ASN A 93 5.22 21.04 2.74
C ASN A 93 5.82 19.75 2.15
N GLN A 94 6.90 19.23 2.73
CA GLN A 94 7.50 17.96 2.29
C GLN A 94 6.56 16.78 2.56
N PHE A 95 5.93 16.74 3.73
CA PHE A 95 4.90 15.77 4.07
C PHE A 95 3.77 15.73 3.03
N LEU A 96 3.25 16.91 2.66
CA LEU A 96 2.18 17.02 1.66
C LEU A 96 2.63 16.61 0.26
N ASP A 97 3.87 16.92 -0.13
CA ASP A 97 4.43 16.52 -1.43
C ASP A 97 4.64 15.00 -1.52
N ASP A 98 5.11 14.36 -0.45
CA ASP A 98 5.24 12.91 -0.36
C ASP A 98 3.87 12.23 -0.42
N LEU A 99 2.87 12.78 0.29
CA LEU A 99 1.50 12.27 0.25
C LEU A 99 0.83 12.38 -1.12
N ARG A 100 1.11 13.44 -1.89
CA ARG A 100 0.57 13.57 -3.25
C ARG A 100 0.89 12.37 -4.10
N GLN A 101 2.11 11.84 -3.99
CA GLN A 101 2.62 10.76 -4.82
C GLN A 101 2.12 9.38 -4.38
N ALA A 102 1.70 9.21 -3.10
CA ALA A 102 1.26 7.93 -2.58
C ALA A 102 -0.15 7.55 -3.08
N ASP A 103 -0.28 6.32 -3.58
CA ASP A 103 -1.56 5.74 -4.03
C ASP A 103 -2.41 5.23 -2.84
N VAL A 104 -1.76 4.79 -1.76
CA VAL A 104 -2.37 4.29 -0.53
C VAL A 104 -1.50 4.64 0.67
N LEU A 105 -2.13 4.81 1.83
CA LEU A 105 -1.44 5.12 3.08
C LEU A 105 -1.52 3.95 4.06
N ILE A 106 -0.39 3.64 4.70
CA ILE A 106 -0.31 2.79 5.89
C ILE A 106 -0.13 3.74 7.09
N HIS A 107 -1.19 3.93 7.84
CA HIS A 107 -1.15 4.76 9.05
C HIS A 107 -0.71 3.92 10.25
N VAL A 108 0.51 4.11 10.70
CA VAL A 108 1.06 3.42 11.88
C VAL A 108 0.67 4.16 13.14
N ILE A 109 0.00 3.47 14.06
CA ILE A 109 -0.41 3.96 15.38
C ILE A 109 0.16 3.07 16.48
N ASP A 110 0.31 3.59 17.69
CA ASP A 110 0.79 2.85 18.86
C ASP A 110 -0.38 2.28 19.67
N LEU A 111 -0.71 0.99 19.47
CA LEU A 111 -1.80 0.32 20.20
C LEU A 111 -1.57 0.23 21.71
N SER A 112 -0.32 0.27 22.16
CA SER A 112 -0.02 0.20 23.59
C SER A 112 -0.34 1.49 24.33
N GLY A 113 -0.61 2.60 23.61
CA GLY A 113 -0.85 3.93 24.19
C GLY A 113 0.34 4.46 24.99
N SER A 114 1.57 4.02 24.63
CA SER A 114 2.81 4.44 25.31
C SER A 114 3.46 5.68 24.70
N THR A 115 2.79 6.34 23.76
CA THR A 115 3.22 7.60 23.14
C THR A 115 2.08 8.60 23.15
N ASN A 116 2.33 9.82 23.67
CA ASN A 116 1.34 10.91 23.69
C ASN A 116 1.15 11.54 22.31
N GLU A 117 0.31 12.58 22.21
CA GLU A 117 0.00 13.30 20.97
C GLU A 117 1.24 13.88 20.25
N LYS A 118 2.29 14.21 21.00
CA LYS A 118 3.55 14.74 20.44
C LYS A 118 4.56 13.63 20.08
N GLY A 119 4.20 12.36 20.34
CA GLY A 119 5.09 11.23 20.17
C GLY A 119 6.11 11.04 21.31
N GLU A 120 5.95 11.71 22.43
CA GLU A 120 6.81 11.53 23.60
C GLU A 120 6.39 10.27 24.37
N SER A 121 7.35 9.65 25.08
CA SER A 121 7.06 8.46 25.89
C SER A 121 6.07 8.77 27.01
N ALA A 122 5.09 7.89 27.18
CA ALA A 122 4.06 7.96 28.19
C ALA A 122 3.86 6.57 28.85
N ALA A 123 3.12 6.51 29.95
CA ALA A 123 2.80 5.23 30.57
C ALA A 123 1.95 4.36 29.62
N LEU A 124 2.09 3.03 29.71
CA LEU A 124 1.27 2.10 28.93
C LEU A 124 -0.22 2.37 29.17
N GLY A 125 -0.99 2.47 28.09
CA GLY A 125 -2.44 2.69 28.14
C GLY A 125 -2.88 4.12 28.49
N SER A 126 -1.95 5.08 28.68
CA SER A 126 -2.29 6.45 29.07
C SER A 126 -2.79 7.33 27.92
N TYR A 127 -2.54 6.92 26.67
CA TYR A 127 -2.98 7.63 25.47
C TYR A 127 -3.96 6.76 24.66
N ASP A 128 -5.00 7.38 24.11
CA ASP A 128 -5.94 6.69 23.24
C ASP A 128 -5.50 6.80 21.77
N PRO A 129 -5.09 5.70 21.11
CA PRO A 129 -4.68 5.73 19.71
C PRO A 129 -5.81 6.09 18.74
N ALA A 130 -7.07 6.14 19.17
CA ALA A 130 -8.18 6.67 18.39
C ALA A 130 -7.95 8.14 17.98
N GLU A 131 -7.30 8.91 18.85
CA GLU A 131 -6.99 10.31 18.58
C GLU A 131 -5.99 10.47 17.43
N ASP A 132 -5.07 9.54 17.24
CA ASP A 132 -4.14 9.54 16.11
C ASP A 132 -4.89 9.36 14.78
N VAL A 133 -5.91 8.49 14.76
CA VAL A 133 -6.72 8.25 13.55
C VAL A 133 -7.51 9.52 13.19
N LYS A 134 -8.22 10.10 14.17
CA LYS A 134 -9.00 11.34 13.97
C LYS A 134 -8.12 12.51 13.52
N PHE A 135 -6.96 12.63 14.14
CA PHE A 135 -5.99 13.67 13.86
C PHE A 135 -5.52 13.63 12.41
N LEU A 136 -5.07 12.46 11.92
CA LEU A 136 -4.62 12.32 10.53
C LEU A 136 -5.76 12.60 9.54
N GLU A 137 -6.97 12.10 9.80
CA GLU A 137 -8.13 12.41 8.96
C GLU A 137 -8.37 13.92 8.85
N THR A 138 -8.38 14.58 9.99
CA THR A 138 -8.62 16.04 10.05
C THR A 138 -7.56 16.82 9.27
N GLU A 139 -6.27 16.51 9.45
CA GLU A 139 -5.19 17.19 8.74
C GLU A 139 -5.27 16.98 7.22
N LEU A 140 -5.59 15.77 6.78
CA LEU A 140 -5.76 15.47 5.36
C LEU A 140 -7.01 16.15 4.76
N ASP A 141 -8.11 16.15 5.47
CA ASP A 141 -9.35 16.80 5.02
C ASP A 141 -9.17 18.32 4.92
N LEU A 142 -8.51 18.95 5.90
CA LEU A 142 -8.15 20.36 5.87
C LEU A 142 -7.19 20.72 4.75
N TRP A 143 -6.25 19.85 4.45
CA TRP A 143 -5.35 20.02 3.31
C TRP A 143 -6.12 20.04 1.98
N TYR A 144 -7.02 19.07 1.74
CA TYR A 144 -7.85 19.03 0.53
C TYR A 144 -8.77 20.26 0.46
N LEU A 145 -9.38 20.64 1.58
CA LEU A 145 -10.21 21.86 1.68
C LEU A 145 -9.39 23.10 1.34
N GLY A 146 -8.17 23.23 1.83
CA GLY A 146 -7.28 24.35 1.52
C GLY A 146 -6.99 24.48 0.03
N ILE A 147 -6.82 23.33 -0.68
CA ILE A 147 -6.64 23.33 -2.13
C ILE A 147 -7.92 23.76 -2.85
N LEU A 148 -9.09 23.27 -2.43
CA LEU A 148 -10.39 23.65 -3.00
C LEU A 148 -10.75 25.11 -2.76
N ASN A 149 -10.55 25.60 -1.54
CA ASN A 149 -10.89 26.98 -1.16
C ASN A 149 -10.02 28.01 -1.87
N LYS A 150 -8.81 27.64 -2.32
CA LYS A 150 -7.90 28.58 -2.97
C LYS A 150 -8.50 29.11 -4.28
N GLY A 151 -9.13 30.28 -4.19
CA GLY A 151 -9.75 30.96 -5.33
C GLY A 151 -11.08 30.34 -5.77
N TRP A 152 -11.78 29.59 -4.93
CA TRP A 152 -13.02 28.88 -5.25
C TRP A 152 -14.06 29.76 -5.94
N GLN A 153 -14.36 30.92 -5.38
CA GLN A 153 -15.39 31.81 -5.94
C GLN A 153 -15.11 32.29 -7.37
N LYS A 154 -13.82 32.58 -7.66
CA LYS A 154 -13.37 32.91 -9.01
C LYS A 154 -13.49 31.71 -9.93
N PHE A 155 -12.98 30.54 -9.49
CA PHE A 155 -13.01 29.28 -10.23
C PHE A 155 -14.46 28.90 -10.61
N ALA A 156 -15.36 28.85 -9.63
CA ALA A 156 -16.75 28.48 -9.86
C ALA A 156 -17.50 29.43 -10.83
N ARG A 157 -17.21 30.74 -10.76
CA ARG A 157 -17.76 31.71 -11.71
C ARG A 157 -17.20 31.53 -13.12
N THR A 158 -15.90 31.26 -13.26
CA THR A 158 -15.26 30.99 -14.55
C THR A 158 -15.87 29.78 -15.22
N VAL A 159 -16.04 28.65 -14.47
CA VAL A 159 -16.67 27.41 -14.97
C VAL A 159 -18.06 27.71 -15.56
N ILE A 160 -18.86 28.52 -14.87
CA ILE A 160 -20.20 28.89 -15.36
C ILE A 160 -20.14 29.80 -16.61
N GLN A 161 -19.26 30.83 -16.59
CA GLN A 161 -19.10 31.76 -17.70
C GLN A 161 -18.65 31.07 -18.99
N GLU A 162 -17.74 30.09 -18.85
CA GLU A 162 -17.20 29.31 -19.96
C GLU A 162 -18.06 28.09 -20.32
N LYS A 163 -19.19 27.89 -19.61
CA LYS A 163 -20.10 26.74 -19.78
C LYS A 163 -19.39 25.39 -19.70
N GLN A 164 -18.37 25.28 -18.84
CA GLN A 164 -17.67 24.03 -18.60
C GLN A 164 -18.46 23.13 -17.64
N ASP A 165 -18.24 21.81 -17.74
CA ASP A 165 -18.72 20.88 -16.72
C ASP A 165 -17.87 21.01 -15.46
N ILE A 166 -18.51 21.23 -14.31
CA ILE A 166 -17.82 21.39 -13.02
C ILE A 166 -17.05 20.13 -12.63
N CYS A 167 -17.53 18.94 -13.01
CA CYS A 167 -16.86 17.69 -12.69
C CYS A 167 -15.53 17.57 -13.43
N ILE A 168 -15.53 17.90 -14.72
CA ILE A 168 -14.30 17.92 -15.55
C ILE A 168 -13.33 18.99 -15.04
N ALA A 169 -13.84 20.20 -14.77
CA ALA A 169 -13.01 21.31 -14.31
C ALA A 169 -12.34 21.02 -12.94
N LEU A 170 -13.08 20.42 -12.00
CA LEU A 170 -12.54 19.99 -10.70
C LEU A 170 -11.52 18.86 -10.84
N ALA A 171 -11.82 17.85 -11.65
CA ALA A 171 -10.87 16.75 -11.90
C ALA A 171 -9.55 17.28 -12.47
N LEU A 172 -9.60 18.23 -13.39
CA LEU A 172 -8.42 18.86 -13.97
C LEU A 172 -7.64 19.67 -12.91
N GLN A 173 -8.33 20.49 -12.10
CA GLN A 173 -7.72 21.28 -11.02
C GLN A 173 -7.04 20.40 -9.97
N LEU A 174 -7.64 19.24 -9.66
CA LEU A 174 -7.19 18.32 -8.63
C LEU A 174 -6.40 17.11 -9.21
N SER A 175 -6.01 17.16 -10.48
CA SER A 175 -5.30 16.04 -11.15
C SER A 175 -4.00 15.66 -10.45
N GLY A 176 -3.29 16.63 -9.85
CA GLY A 176 -2.11 16.38 -9.01
C GLY A 176 -2.38 15.59 -7.72
N LEU A 177 -3.64 15.38 -7.36
CA LEU A 177 -4.10 14.53 -6.26
C LEU A 177 -4.71 13.21 -6.75
N HIS A 178 -4.57 12.89 -8.03
CA HIS A 178 -5.15 11.73 -8.70
C HIS A 178 -6.70 11.70 -8.67
N VAL A 179 -7.34 12.86 -8.54
CA VAL A 179 -8.80 12.97 -8.63
C VAL A 179 -9.22 12.79 -10.08
N THR A 180 -10.15 11.88 -10.33
CA THR A 180 -10.74 11.64 -11.65
C THR A 180 -12.13 12.25 -11.75
N GLU A 181 -12.62 12.44 -12.97
CA GLU A 181 -13.96 12.94 -13.24
C GLU A 181 -15.04 12.08 -12.55
N ASN A 182 -14.94 10.75 -12.66
CA ASN A 182 -15.88 9.84 -12.02
C ASN A 182 -15.92 10.02 -10.49
N MET A 183 -14.77 10.20 -9.85
CA MET A 183 -14.73 10.47 -8.41
C MET A 183 -15.44 11.75 -8.02
N VAL A 184 -15.34 12.79 -8.86
CA VAL A 184 -16.04 14.06 -8.64
C VAL A 184 -17.55 13.90 -8.86
N ILE A 185 -17.95 13.19 -9.92
CA ILE A 185 -19.37 12.91 -10.21
C ILE A 185 -20.02 12.21 -9.01
N GLU A 186 -19.43 11.09 -8.57
CA GLU A 186 -19.92 10.32 -7.43
C GLU A 186 -19.99 11.15 -6.14
N ALA A 187 -18.96 11.97 -5.85
CA ALA A 187 -18.94 12.80 -4.65
C ALA A 187 -20.01 13.89 -4.68
N ILE A 188 -20.24 14.54 -5.83
CA ILE A 188 -21.28 15.55 -6.01
C ILE A 188 -22.67 14.94 -5.88
N GLU A 189 -22.87 13.74 -6.42
CA GLU A 189 -24.14 13.00 -6.32
C GLU A 189 -24.44 12.57 -4.89
N GLU A 190 -23.45 12.02 -4.19
CA GLU A 190 -23.56 11.61 -2.79
C GLU A 190 -23.93 12.80 -1.88
N LEU A 191 -23.33 13.96 -2.13
CA LEU A 191 -23.59 15.20 -1.39
C LEU A 191 -24.81 15.98 -1.89
N GLN A 192 -25.46 15.53 -2.98
CA GLN A 192 -26.59 16.20 -3.62
C GLN A 192 -26.30 17.66 -3.98
N LEU A 193 -25.08 17.95 -4.41
CA LEU A 193 -24.66 19.32 -4.78
C LEU A 193 -25.20 19.71 -6.16
N ASN A 194 -25.61 20.96 -6.30
CA ASN A 194 -26.10 21.46 -7.58
C ASN A 194 -24.94 21.75 -8.54
N LYS A 195 -24.77 20.91 -9.57
CA LYS A 195 -23.71 21.01 -10.60
C LYS A 195 -23.79 22.31 -11.41
N GLU A 196 -25.02 22.83 -11.65
CA GLU A 196 -25.26 24.04 -12.45
C GLU A 196 -24.92 25.33 -11.70
N LYS A 197 -24.83 25.28 -10.39
CA LYS A 197 -24.65 26.45 -9.53
C LYS A 197 -23.54 26.28 -8.50
N PRO A 198 -22.31 25.90 -8.89
CA PRO A 198 -21.22 25.63 -7.94
C PRO A 198 -20.79 26.88 -7.14
N HIS A 199 -21.06 28.10 -7.63
CA HIS A 199 -20.77 29.34 -6.92
C HIS A 199 -21.65 29.58 -5.68
N TYR A 200 -22.72 28.79 -5.50
CA TYR A 200 -23.53 28.79 -4.27
C TYR A 200 -23.07 27.76 -3.24
N TRP A 201 -22.09 26.89 -3.57
CA TRP A 201 -21.58 25.93 -2.58
C TRP A 201 -20.92 26.68 -1.44
N GLN A 202 -21.41 26.41 -0.25
CA GLN A 202 -20.89 26.98 0.99
C GLN A 202 -19.63 26.25 1.44
N GLU A 203 -18.93 26.80 2.42
CA GLU A 203 -17.72 26.18 2.98
C GLU A 203 -17.96 24.75 3.48
N GLU A 204 -19.12 24.49 4.09
CA GLU A 204 -19.52 23.14 4.55
C GLU A 204 -19.62 22.13 3.38
N ASN A 205 -20.14 22.59 2.22
CA ASN A 205 -20.20 21.75 1.02
C ASN A 205 -18.78 21.41 0.53
N LEU A 206 -17.89 22.39 0.50
CA LEU A 206 -16.50 22.20 0.10
C LEU A 206 -15.73 21.29 1.07
N LYS A 207 -15.99 21.43 2.36
CA LYS A 207 -15.41 20.55 3.39
C LYS A 207 -15.84 19.10 3.21
N SER A 208 -17.13 18.88 3.00
CA SER A 208 -17.66 17.53 2.74
C SER A 208 -17.12 16.94 1.44
N LEU A 209 -17.05 17.75 0.37
CA LEU A 209 -16.47 17.36 -0.91
C LEU A 209 -14.98 17.00 -0.77
N ALA A 210 -14.20 17.83 -0.05
CA ALA A 210 -12.80 17.58 0.25
C ALA A 210 -12.59 16.24 0.94
N ALA A 211 -13.39 15.96 1.99
CA ALA A 211 -13.31 14.72 2.75
C ALA A 211 -13.64 13.48 1.88
N LEU A 212 -14.67 13.56 1.02
CA LEU A 212 -15.00 12.45 0.11
C LEU A 212 -13.92 12.22 -0.94
N LEU A 213 -13.44 13.28 -1.58
CA LEU A 213 -12.37 13.16 -2.57
C LEU A 213 -11.07 12.63 -1.96
N ARG A 214 -10.71 13.05 -0.74
CA ARG A 214 -9.58 12.52 0.00
C ARG A 214 -9.74 11.02 0.27
N LYS A 215 -10.90 10.57 0.75
CA LYS A 215 -11.18 9.14 0.99
C LYS A 215 -11.01 8.30 -0.26
N LYS A 216 -11.47 8.80 -1.41
CA LYS A 216 -11.35 8.09 -2.71
C LYS A 216 -9.90 8.05 -3.24
N THR A 217 -9.15 9.13 -3.07
CA THR A 217 -7.80 9.26 -3.67
C THR A 217 -6.66 8.87 -2.72
N LYS A 218 -6.90 8.86 -1.42
CA LYS A 218 -5.95 8.47 -0.36
C LYS A 218 -6.56 7.42 0.56
N PRO A 219 -6.89 6.23 0.03
CA PRO A 219 -7.34 5.13 0.87
C PRO A 219 -6.27 4.81 1.91
N MET A 220 -6.71 4.40 3.12
CA MET A 220 -5.81 4.24 4.25
C MET A 220 -6.11 2.95 5.02
N ILE A 221 -5.05 2.19 5.33
CA ILE A 221 -5.08 1.06 6.25
C ILE A 221 -4.40 1.46 7.57
N ILE A 222 -4.95 1.04 8.69
CA ILE A 222 -4.40 1.36 10.01
C ILE A 222 -3.56 0.20 10.52
N ALA A 223 -2.25 0.44 10.64
CA ALA A 223 -1.29 -0.50 11.19
C ALA A 223 -1.17 -0.27 12.72
N GLY A 224 -1.84 -1.09 13.49
CA GLY A 224 -1.77 -1.05 14.95
C GLY A 224 -0.48 -1.68 15.44
N ASN A 225 0.57 -0.88 15.59
CA ASN A 225 1.89 -1.35 16.01
C ASN A 225 1.96 -1.58 17.54
N LYS A 226 3.00 -2.29 17.96
CA LYS A 226 3.24 -2.73 19.35
C LYS A 226 2.12 -3.64 19.88
N MET A 227 1.57 -4.50 19.00
CA MET A 227 0.49 -5.42 19.37
C MET A 227 0.89 -6.45 20.43
N ASP A 228 2.19 -6.64 20.64
CA ASP A 228 2.80 -7.51 21.64
C ASP A 228 2.73 -6.94 23.07
N LEU A 229 2.44 -5.66 23.23
CA LEU A 229 2.35 -4.98 24.52
C LEU A 229 0.89 -4.90 25.03
N PRO A 230 0.65 -5.05 26.34
CA PRO A 230 -0.67 -4.75 26.90
C PRO A 230 -0.97 -3.22 26.81
N PRO A 231 -2.19 -2.80 26.60
CA PRO A 231 -3.48 -3.49 26.34
C PRO A 231 -3.86 -3.56 24.85
N ALA A 232 -2.88 -3.74 23.95
CA ALA A 232 -3.04 -3.57 22.49
C ALA A 232 -4.21 -4.37 21.89
N SER A 233 -4.44 -5.62 22.33
CA SER A 233 -5.50 -6.46 21.76
C SER A 233 -6.91 -5.89 21.99
N GLU A 234 -7.17 -5.37 23.19
CA GLU A 234 -8.46 -4.76 23.54
C GLU A 234 -8.65 -3.44 22.78
N LYS A 235 -7.60 -2.64 22.71
CA LYS A 235 -7.60 -1.39 21.95
C LYS A 235 -7.86 -1.61 20.46
N LEU A 236 -7.26 -2.64 19.86
CA LEU A 236 -7.49 -2.98 18.46
C LEU A 236 -8.96 -3.31 18.19
N GLN A 237 -9.61 -4.06 19.07
CA GLN A 237 -11.02 -4.40 18.92
C GLN A 237 -11.93 -3.17 19.08
N SER A 238 -11.64 -2.31 20.06
CA SER A 238 -12.36 -1.06 20.25
C SER A 238 -12.25 -0.13 19.03
N LEU A 239 -11.04 0.01 18.47
CA LEU A 239 -10.81 0.82 17.28
C LEU A 239 -11.57 0.31 16.06
N LYS A 240 -11.62 -1.00 15.83
CA LYS A 240 -12.42 -1.60 14.74
C LYS A 240 -13.91 -1.28 14.84
N GLN A 241 -14.45 -1.23 16.07
CA GLN A 241 -15.84 -0.85 16.31
C GLN A 241 -16.07 0.65 16.12
N GLN A 242 -15.13 1.48 16.57
CA GLN A 242 -15.24 2.94 16.49
C GLN A 242 -15.08 3.47 15.06
N PHE A 243 -14.25 2.80 14.25
CA PHE A 243 -13.95 3.23 12.88
C PHE A 243 -14.23 2.10 11.86
N PRO A 244 -15.49 1.71 11.64
CA PRO A 244 -15.84 0.56 10.82
C PRO A 244 -15.45 0.70 9.34
N ASN A 245 -15.19 1.91 8.88
CA ASN A 245 -14.80 2.21 7.50
C ASN A 245 -13.30 2.00 7.23
N TYR A 246 -12.49 1.69 8.26
CA TYR A 246 -11.07 1.42 8.10
C TYR A 246 -10.72 -0.04 8.36
N VAL A 247 -9.77 -0.55 7.62
CA VAL A 247 -9.14 -1.84 7.90
C VAL A 247 -8.05 -1.64 8.95
N PHE A 248 -8.19 -2.30 10.10
CA PHE A 248 -7.21 -2.30 11.17
C PHE A 248 -6.51 -3.66 11.25
N ILE A 249 -5.19 -3.65 11.15
CA ILE A 249 -4.36 -4.85 11.32
C ILE A 249 -3.33 -4.57 12.42
N GLY A 250 -3.30 -5.43 13.44
CA GLY A 250 -2.27 -5.37 14.48
C GLY A 250 -0.92 -5.84 13.95
N CYS A 251 0.17 -5.20 14.38
CA CYS A 251 1.51 -5.65 14.04
C CYS A 251 2.52 -5.44 15.17
N SER A 252 3.61 -6.20 15.10
CA SER A 252 4.84 -5.98 15.87
C SER A 252 5.97 -5.73 14.87
N ALA A 253 6.21 -4.46 14.55
CA ALA A 253 7.25 -4.07 13.60
C ALA A 253 8.65 -4.45 14.10
N GLU A 254 8.89 -4.38 15.40
CA GLU A 254 10.16 -4.78 16.01
C GLU A 254 10.35 -6.30 15.96
N GLY A 255 9.29 -7.07 16.21
CA GLY A 255 9.32 -8.53 16.07
C GLY A 255 9.62 -8.98 14.64
N GLU A 256 8.98 -8.36 13.64
CA GLU A 256 9.27 -8.62 12.23
C GLU A 256 10.71 -8.26 11.87
N LEU A 257 11.19 -7.08 12.28
CA LEU A 257 12.56 -6.64 12.02
C LEU A 257 13.58 -7.61 12.60
N ALA A 258 13.38 -8.03 13.85
CA ALA A 258 14.27 -9.00 14.50
C ALA A 258 14.31 -10.35 13.77
N LEU A 259 13.17 -10.87 13.30
CA LEU A 259 13.11 -12.10 12.50
C LEU A 259 13.84 -11.95 11.17
N ARG A 260 13.64 -10.83 10.47
CA ARG A 260 14.30 -10.60 9.19
C ARG A 260 15.80 -10.39 9.33
N GLU A 261 16.25 -9.68 10.37
CA GLU A 261 17.68 -9.54 10.67
C GLU A 261 18.33 -10.88 11.01
N ALA A 262 17.67 -11.70 11.83
CA ALA A 262 18.16 -13.03 12.17
C ALA A 262 18.19 -13.96 10.94
N SER A 263 17.22 -13.87 10.04
CA SER A 263 17.17 -14.61 8.80
C SER A 263 18.28 -14.16 7.84
N LYS A 264 18.49 -12.86 7.68
CA LYS A 264 19.59 -12.29 6.88
C LYS A 264 20.97 -12.71 7.40
N ALA A 265 21.12 -12.85 8.72
CA ALA A 265 22.33 -13.38 9.35
C ALA A 265 22.45 -14.91 9.25
N ALA A 266 21.53 -15.59 8.57
CA ALA A 266 21.45 -17.05 8.45
C ALA A 266 21.46 -17.77 9.82
N LEU A 267 20.87 -17.17 10.84
CA LEU A 267 20.67 -17.76 12.16
C LEU A 267 19.35 -18.55 12.22
N ILE A 268 18.35 -18.08 11.50
CA ILE A 268 17.04 -18.73 11.37
C ILE A 268 16.63 -18.81 9.91
N GLU A 269 15.68 -19.69 9.60
CA GLU A 269 14.91 -19.68 8.36
C GLU A 269 13.52 -19.12 8.68
N TYR A 270 13.16 -17.98 8.09
CA TYR A 270 11.88 -17.32 8.29
C TYR A 270 11.30 -16.87 6.95
N ILE A 271 10.01 -17.09 6.74
CA ILE A 271 9.27 -16.59 5.60
C ILE A 271 8.37 -15.46 6.10
N PRO A 272 8.53 -14.21 5.60
CA PRO A 272 7.70 -13.08 6.02
C PRO A 272 6.20 -13.39 5.98
N GLY A 273 5.50 -13.08 7.08
CA GLY A 273 4.07 -13.35 7.21
C GLY A 273 3.68 -14.80 7.52
N GLU A 274 4.64 -15.70 7.80
CA GLU A 274 4.35 -17.03 8.31
C GLU A 274 4.31 -17.04 9.85
N ASN A 275 3.68 -18.09 10.38
CA ASN A 275 3.44 -18.25 11.82
C ASN A 275 4.60 -18.91 12.57
N ASN A 276 5.68 -19.24 11.89
CA ASN A 276 6.80 -19.97 12.48
C ASN A 276 8.13 -19.65 11.78
N PHE A 277 9.22 -19.99 12.44
CA PHE A 277 10.58 -19.96 11.91
C PHE A 277 11.37 -21.15 12.44
N THR A 278 12.45 -21.53 11.77
CA THR A 278 13.35 -22.63 12.16
C THR A 278 14.71 -22.06 12.52
N ILE A 279 15.25 -22.42 13.68
CA ILE A 279 16.60 -22.05 14.08
C ILE A 279 17.59 -22.94 13.31
N LEU A 280 18.52 -22.31 12.58
CA LEU A 280 19.53 -23.02 11.77
C LEU A 280 20.84 -23.22 12.54
N LYS A 281 21.22 -22.27 13.39
CA LYS A 281 22.52 -22.24 14.08
C LYS A 281 22.35 -21.82 15.54
N GLU A 282 21.86 -22.70 16.36
CA GLU A 282 21.61 -22.43 17.78
C GLU A 282 22.86 -22.02 18.56
N VAL A 283 24.01 -22.65 18.20
CA VAL A 283 25.32 -22.39 18.85
C VAL A 283 25.80 -20.95 18.62
N ASN A 284 25.35 -20.29 17.53
CA ASN A 284 25.75 -18.93 17.19
C ASN A 284 24.84 -17.86 17.82
N LEU A 285 23.77 -18.28 18.50
CA LEU A 285 22.85 -17.36 19.17
C LEU A 285 23.36 -17.02 20.58
N ASN A 286 23.47 -15.74 20.87
CA ASN A 286 23.71 -15.30 22.25
C ASN A 286 22.41 -15.39 23.08
N GLU A 287 22.51 -15.30 24.40
CA GLU A 287 21.37 -15.47 25.30
C GLU A 287 20.25 -14.43 25.08
N LYS A 288 20.59 -13.18 24.73
CA LYS A 288 19.59 -12.16 24.40
C LYS A 288 18.81 -12.48 23.12
N GLN A 289 19.51 -13.00 22.11
CA GLN A 289 18.89 -13.43 20.85
C GLN A 289 17.96 -14.63 21.08
N LYS A 290 18.37 -15.63 21.87
CA LYS A 290 17.52 -16.77 22.23
C LYS A 290 16.25 -16.31 22.96
N GLN A 291 16.39 -15.41 23.93
CA GLN A 291 15.25 -14.85 24.66
C GLN A 291 14.31 -14.07 23.75
N ALA A 292 14.84 -13.21 22.86
CA ALA A 292 14.06 -12.47 21.90
C ALA A 292 13.30 -13.38 20.92
N LEU A 293 13.98 -14.37 20.34
CA LEU A 293 13.34 -15.36 19.44
C LEU A 293 12.28 -16.20 20.16
N SER A 294 12.53 -16.60 21.42
CA SER A 294 11.54 -17.30 22.23
C SER A 294 10.32 -16.44 22.52
N PHE A 295 10.52 -15.17 22.88
CA PHE A 295 9.44 -14.21 23.07
C PHE A 295 8.61 -14.03 21.78
N ILE A 296 9.26 -13.80 20.64
CA ILE A 296 8.58 -13.65 19.34
C ILE A 296 7.77 -14.90 19.02
N LYS A 297 8.35 -16.09 19.22
CA LYS A 297 7.68 -17.37 18.94
C LYS A 297 6.42 -17.56 19.77
N THR A 298 6.48 -17.24 21.06
CA THR A 298 5.35 -17.50 21.99
C THR A 298 4.37 -16.34 22.08
N ALA A 299 4.85 -15.11 22.28
CA ALA A 299 4.03 -13.94 22.55
C ALA A 299 3.48 -13.27 21.27
N ILE A 300 4.17 -13.43 20.13
CA ILE A 300 3.73 -12.83 18.87
C ILE A 300 3.18 -13.90 17.93
N LEU A 301 4.01 -14.79 17.43
CA LEU A 301 3.58 -15.79 16.44
C LEU A 301 2.57 -16.78 17.01
N GLY A 302 2.79 -17.27 18.24
CA GLY A 302 1.87 -18.19 18.91
C GLY A 302 0.52 -17.58 19.28
N ARG A 303 0.48 -16.25 19.54
CA ARG A 303 -0.74 -15.55 19.93
C ARG A 303 -1.51 -14.97 18.75
N PHE A 304 -0.81 -14.41 17.77
CA PHE A 304 -1.40 -13.65 16.66
C PHE A 304 -1.25 -14.36 15.30
N GLY A 305 -0.52 -15.47 15.23
CA GLY A 305 -0.29 -16.23 14.01
C GLY A 305 0.76 -15.63 13.06
N GLN A 306 1.11 -14.36 13.24
CA GLN A 306 2.09 -13.64 12.43
C GLN A 306 2.46 -12.30 13.09
N THR A 307 3.48 -11.63 12.57
CA THR A 307 3.89 -10.29 13.04
C THR A 307 2.99 -9.16 12.52
N GLY A 308 2.16 -9.41 11.51
CA GLY A 308 1.22 -8.46 10.92
C GLY A 308 1.82 -7.58 9.80
N VAL A 309 3.13 -7.36 9.74
CA VAL A 309 3.74 -6.44 8.76
C VAL A 309 3.45 -6.87 7.32
N GLN A 310 3.71 -8.14 6.98
CA GLN A 310 3.46 -8.66 5.62
C GLN A 310 1.98 -8.63 5.26
N GLN A 311 1.09 -8.88 6.23
CA GLN A 311 -0.35 -8.81 6.04
C GLN A 311 -0.80 -7.38 5.70
N ILE A 312 -0.27 -6.37 6.39
CA ILE A 312 -0.58 -4.96 6.13
C ILE A 312 -0.14 -4.58 4.72
N LEU A 313 1.05 -4.97 4.28
CA LEU A 313 1.54 -4.69 2.92
C LEU A 313 0.64 -5.31 1.86
N ASN A 314 0.28 -6.57 2.02
CA ASN A 314 -0.61 -7.27 1.09
C ASN A 314 -2.03 -6.66 1.09
N ALA A 315 -2.59 -6.38 2.26
CA ALA A 315 -3.92 -5.80 2.38
C ALA A 315 -3.99 -4.38 1.77
N ALA A 316 -2.97 -3.55 1.97
CA ALA A 316 -2.91 -2.22 1.36
C ALA A 316 -3.01 -2.28 -0.17
N VAL A 317 -2.36 -3.25 -0.80
CA VAL A 317 -2.28 -3.34 -2.26
C VAL A 317 -3.40 -4.21 -2.85
N PHE A 318 -3.62 -5.42 -2.32
CA PHE A 318 -4.56 -6.36 -2.92
C PHE A 318 -6.01 -6.18 -2.46
N GLU A 319 -6.22 -5.76 -1.21
CA GLU A 319 -7.57 -5.60 -0.67
C GLU A 319 -8.07 -4.15 -0.80
N LEU A 320 -7.26 -3.16 -0.41
CA LEU A 320 -7.66 -1.76 -0.38
C LEU A 320 -7.57 -1.11 -1.77
N LEU A 321 -6.42 -1.21 -2.45
CA LEU A 321 -6.26 -0.74 -3.83
C LEU A 321 -6.81 -1.73 -4.86
N ARG A 322 -7.09 -2.97 -4.49
CA ARG A 322 -7.58 -4.05 -5.37
C ARG A 322 -6.68 -4.31 -6.59
N TYR A 323 -5.40 -4.06 -6.45
CA TYR A 323 -4.44 -4.41 -7.50
C TYR A 323 -4.35 -5.92 -7.66
N MET A 324 -3.94 -6.36 -8.83
CA MET A 324 -3.78 -7.78 -9.18
C MET A 324 -2.36 -8.04 -9.63
N ALA A 325 -1.78 -9.14 -9.16
CA ALA A 325 -0.51 -9.66 -9.66
C ALA A 325 -0.78 -10.54 -10.88
N VAL A 326 -0.29 -10.16 -12.05
CA VAL A 326 -0.51 -10.84 -13.33
C VAL A 326 0.84 -11.17 -13.96
N PHE A 327 0.94 -12.37 -14.54
CA PHE A 327 2.19 -12.93 -15.04
C PHE A 327 2.15 -13.11 -16.55
N PRO A 328 3.12 -12.58 -17.30
CA PRO A 328 3.31 -12.97 -18.69
C PRO A 328 3.98 -14.36 -18.74
N GLY A 329 3.41 -15.26 -19.50
CA GLY A 329 3.95 -16.61 -19.66
C GLY A 329 3.46 -17.27 -20.93
N GLY A 330 4.29 -18.08 -21.61
CA GLY A 330 3.87 -18.81 -22.79
C GLY A 330 2.98 -20.00 -22.45
N ALA A 331 1.93 -20.22 -23.23
CA ALA A 331 0.96 -21.30 -23.02
C ALA A 331 1.57 -22.70 -23.12
N ASN A 332 2.60 -22.87 -23.96
CA ASN A 332 3.29 -24.14 -24.13
C ASN A 332 4.55 -24.25 -23.28
N LYS A 333 5.18 -23.13 -22.95
CA LYS A 333 6.42 -23.06 -22.22
C LYS A 333 6.39 -21.80 -21.34
N LEU A 334 6.49 -21.99 -20.02
CA LEU A 334 6.47 -20.88 -19.06
C LEU A 334 7.77 -20.04 -19.07
N GLU A 335 8.82 -20.56 -19.68
CA GLU A 335 10.11 -19.88 -19.76
C GLU A 335 10.14 -18.84 -20.87
N ASP A 336 10.88 -17.78 -20.63
CA ASP A 336 11.28 -16.82 -21.66
C ASP A 336 12.37 -17.42 -22.59
N LYS A 337 12.86 -16.60 -23.53
CA LYS A 337 13.93 -17.00 -24.49
C LYS A 337 15.24 -17.39 -23.80
N ASP A 338 15.48 -16.88 -22.60
CA ASP A 338 16.72 -17.11 -21.81
C ASP A 338 16.56 -18.26 -20.81
N GLY A 339 15.39 -18.92 -20.79
CA GLY A 339 15.10 -20.09 -19.95
C GLY A 339 14.60 -19.73 -18.53
N HIS A 340 14.27 -18.46 -18.26
CA HIS A 340 13.74 -18.05 -16.96
C HIS A 340 12.24 -18.33 -16.89
N THR A 341 11.83 -19.10 -15.89
CA THR A 341 10.41 -19.41 -15.65
C THR A 341 9.69 -18.22 -15.06
N LEU A 342 8.61 -17.74 -15.70
CA LEU A 342 7.78 -16.60 -15.26
C LEU A 342 8.63 -15.45 -14.68
N PRO A 343 9.58 -14.90 -15.45
CA PRO A 343 10.54 -13.94 -14.91
C PRO A 343 9.89 -12.64 -14.45
N ASP A 344 8.81 -12.23 -15.09
CA ASP A 344 8.14 -10.97 -14.83
C ASP A 344 6.82 -11.15 -14.08
N CYS A 345 6.42 -10.14 -13.35
CA CYS A 345 5.13 -10.00 -12.72
C CYS A 345 4.73 -8.52 -12.72
N PHE A 346 3.51 -8.23 -13.12
CA PHE A 346 2.99 -6.88 -13.19
C PHE A 346 1.86 -6.70 -12.19
N LEU A 347 1.93 -5.61 -11.42
CA LEU A 347 0.81 -5.17 -10.59
C LEU A 347 -0.12 -4.34 -11.47
N MET A 348 -1.31 -4.87 -11.72
CA MET A 348 -2.35 -4.26 -12.54
C MET A 348 -3.42 -3.62 -11.65
N PRO A 349 -3.88 -2.39 -11.95
CA PRO A 349 -4.98 -1.78 -11.21
C PRO A 349 -6.30 -2.56 -11.40
N PRO A 350 -7.31 -2.31 -10.55
CA PRO A 350 -8.62 -2.92 -10.71
C PRO A 350 -9.23 -2.58 -12.08
N GLU A 351 -10.11 -3.47 -12.56
CA GLU A 351 -10.82 -3.34 -13.86
C GLU A 351 -9.91 -3.39 -15.11
N SER A 352 -8.61 -3.65 -14.95
CA SER A 352 -7.70 -3.83 -16.08
C SER A 352 -8.09 -5.04 -16.92
N THR A 353 -7.88 -4.91 -18.24
CA THR A 353 -8.19 -5.91 -19.26
C THR A 353 -6.94 -6.59 -19.81
N ALA A 354 -7.11 -7.62 -20.59
CA ALA A 354 -6.01 -8.28 -21.30
C ALA A 354 -5.25 -7.32 -22.24
N LEU A 355 -5.94 -6.32 -22.81
CA LEU A 355 -5.30 -5.28 -23.62
C LEU A 355 -4.44 -4.35 -22.77
N ASP A 356 -4.92 -3.92 -21.60
CA ASP A 356 -4.16 -3.11 -20.66
C ASP A 356 -2.90 -3.84 -20.22
N PHE A 357 -3.00 -5.15 -19.97
CA PHE A 357 -1.85 -5.98 -19.65
C PHE A 357 -0.82 -6.05 -20.79
N ALA A 358 -1.28 -6.18 -22.04
CA ALA A 358 -0.39 -6.16 -23.21
C ALA A 358 0.37 -4.83 -23.30
N TYR A 359 -0.31 -3.69 -23.13
CA TYR A 359 0.33 -2.36 -23.06
C TYR A 359 1.30 -2.23 -21.89
N LYS A 360 0.97 -2.85 -20.75
CA LYS A 360 1.84 -2.82 -19.56
C LYS A 360 3.14 -3.59 -19.76
N ILE A 361 3.11 -4.68 -20.55
CA ILE A 361 4.32 -5.43 -20.92
C ILE A 361 5.15 -4.63 -21.92
N HIS A 362 4.55 -4.19 -23.03
CA HIS A 362 5.20 -3.39 -24.07
C HIS A 362 4.16 -2.70 -24.96
N THR A 363 4.44 -1.46 -25.37
CA THR A 363 3.55 -0.67 -26.22
C THR A 363 3.18 -1.39 -27.51
N ASP A 364 4.17 -2.03 -28.18
CA ASP A 364 3.92 -2.75 -29.44
C ASP A 364 2.99 -3.95 -29.27
N LEU A 365 3.05 -4.64 -28.12
CA LEU A 365 2.13 -5.74 -27.82
C LEU A 365 0.68 -5.26 -27.67
N GLY A 366 0.51 -4.08 -27.07
CA GLY A 366 -0.81 -3.44 -26.96
C GLY A 366 -1.34 -2.96 -28.30
N GLN A 367 -0.51 -2.25 -29.09
CA GLN A 367 -0.91 -1.73 -30.40
C GLN A 367 -1.28 -2.84 -31.42
N ASN A 368 -0.51 -3.94 -31.42
CA ASN A 368 -0.70 -5.06 -32.32
C ASN A 368 -1.43 -6.24 -31.67
N PHE A 369 -2.18 -6.00 -30.61
CA PHE A 369 -2.88 -7.05 -29.85
C PHE A 369 -3.88 -7.81 -30.73
N ILE A 370 -3.77 -9.13 -30.76
CA ILE A 370 -4.72 -10.02 -31.44
C ILE A 370 -5.60 -10.72 -30.42
N ARG A 371 -4.99 -11.37 -29.41
CA ARG A 371 -5.67 -12.11 -28.35
C ARG A 371 -4.69 -12.36 -27.19
N ALA A 372 -5.21 -12.71 -26.02
CA ALA A 372 -4.43 -13.37 -24.99
C ALA A 372 -4.82 -14.84 -24.87
N ILE A 373 -3.93 -15.68 -24.36
CA ILE A 373 -4.20 -17.09 -24.07
C ILE A 373 -3.99 -17.30 -22.58
N ASP A 374 -5.06 -17.72 -21.90
CA ASP A 374 -4.95 -18.15 -20.51
C ASP A 374 -4.11 -19.43 -20.44
N VAL A 375 -3.00 -19.36 -19.74
CA VAL A 375 -2.01 -20.46 -19.69
C VAL A 375 -2.54 -21.69 -18.97
N ARG A 376 -3.43 -21.53 -17.98
CA ARG A 376 -4.03 -22.65 -17.25
C ARG A 376 -5.05 -23.40 -18.08
N THR A 377 -5.96 -22.67 -18.72
CA THR A 377 -7.08 -23.25 -19.46
C THR A 377 -6.79 -23.49 -20.94
N LYS A 378 -5.71 -22.90 -21.48
CA LYS A 378 -5.34 -22.87 -22.90
C LYS A 378 -6.39 -22.19 -23.79
N ARG A 379 -7.30 -21.42 -23.21
CA ARG A 379 -8.35 -20.71 -23.95
C ARG A 379 -7.88 -19.34 -24.40
N ALA A 380 -8.22 -18.99 -25.62
CA ALA A 380 -8.02 -17.64 -26.13
C ALA A 380 -9.10 -16.70 -25.58
N VAL A 381 -8.68 -15.50 -25.19
CA VAL A 381 -9.55 -14.43 -24.68
C VAL A 381 -9.33 -13.14 -25.48
N GLY A 382 -10.38 -12.33 -25.58
CA GLY A 382 -10.36 -11.06 -26.31
C GLY A 382 -9.74 -9.92 -25.48
N LYS A 383 -9.63 -8.75 -26.13
CA LYS A 383 -9.01 -7.54 -25.56
C LYS A 383 -9.68 -7.04 -24.27
N ASP A 384 -11.00 -7.16 -24.18
CA ASP A 384 -11.82 -6.66 -23.07
C ASP A 384 -11.98 -7.69 -21.93
N HIS A 385 -11.24 -8.82 -22.00
CA HIS A 385 -11.28 -9.83 -20.94
C HIS A 385 -10.72 -9.27 -19.62
N PRO A 386 -11.53 -9.27 -18.52
CA PRO A 386 -11.08 -8.73 -17.25
C PRO A 386 -10.01 -9.62 -16.62
N LEU A 387 -8.95 -9.00 -16.10
CA LEU A 387 -7.89 -9.69 -15.39
C LEU A 387 -8.32 -10.11 -13.98
N LYS A 388 -7.68 -11.15 -13.46
CA LYS A 388 -7.86 -11.64 -12.10
C LYS A 388 -6.52 -11.81 -11.39
N GLN A 389 -6.58 -11.83 -10.06
CA GLN A 389 -5.42 -12.09 -9.23
C GLN A 389 -4.74 -13.42 -9.61
N LEU A 390 -3.43 -13.36 -9.84
CA LEU A 390 -2.55 -14.49 -10.18
C LEU A 390 -2.78 -15.06 -11.61
N ASP A 391 -3.43 -14.33 -12.49
CA ASP A 391 -3.56 -14.76 -13.89
C ASP A 391 -2.20 -14.91 -14.58
N ILE A 392 -2.12 -15.88 -15.50
CA ILE A 392 -0.96 -16.10 -16.35
C ILE A 392 -1.43 -16.05 -17.80
N PHE A 393 -0.96 -15.06 -18.55
CA PHE A 393 -1.36 -14.87 -19.95
C PHE A 393 -0.18 -14.89 -20.92
N GLU A 394 -0.36 -15.58 -22.03
CA GLU A 394 0.45 -15.39 -23.25
C GLU A 394 -0.22 -14.32 -24.11
N ILE A 395 0.50 -13.23 -24.41
CA ILE A 395 0.01 -12.19 -25.33
C ILE A 395 0.42 -12.55 -26.75
N VAL A 396 -0.57 -12.67 -27.64
CA VAL A 396 -0.38 -12.89 -29.07
C VAL A 396 -0.62 -11.57 -29.78
N ALA A 397 0.43 -11.04 -30.42
CA ALA A 397 0.38 -9.80 -31.18
C ALA A 397 0.75 -10.04 -32.64
N GLY A 398 0.26 -9.17 -33.53
CA GLY A 398 0.66 -9.12 -34.93
C GLY A 398 2.13 -8.65 -35.08
N ARG A 399 2.69 -8.85 -36.25
CA ARG A 399 4.03 -8.33 -36.62
C ARG A 399 3.95 -6.90 -37.07
#